data_055cfe980da4ef7a85eea8c02442355c
#
_entry.id   055cfe980da4ef7a85eea8c02442355c
#
_cell.length_a   1.000
_cell.length_b   1.000
_cell.length_c   1.000
_cell.angle_alpha   90.00
_cell.angle_beta   90.00
_cell.angle_gamma   90.00
#
_symmetry.space_group_name_H-M   'P 1'
#
loop_
_entity.id
_entity.type
_entity.pdbx_description
1 polymer ?
#
loop_
_entity_poly.entity_id
_entity_poly.type
_entity_poly.pdbx_seq_one_letter_code
_entity_poly.pdbx_strand_id
1 'polypeptide(L)'
;MANVDRPNGFRPVGHMSGGGYTGRVRKYYSVNEALFLGDIVEVEGTGTASGSGGYPAVDRADNTTAQVAAGVVVGWEIDPDNLARVHHAASATLAVYINDDPMTIYEAQSDGTIAVTGIGLNADLVIGAGSTTTGASGMEIAATSPAAAAATPVKIIGLVEREDNDVSSANARWLVMLNMHSYKNDSGTTGV
;
A
#
# COMPACT_ATOMS: atom_id res chain seq x y z
N MET A 1 -10.18 -12.97 20.90
CA MET A 1 -11.20 -13.19 19.83
C MET A 1 -10.41 -13.28 18.54
N ALA A 2 -10.67 -14.23 17.65
CA ALA A 2 -9.93 -14.33 16.40
C ALA A 2 -10.19 -13.08 15.55
N ASN A 3 -9.14 -12.57 14.89
CA ASN A 3 -9.26 -11.46 13.95
C ASN A 3 -10.14 -11.86 12.75
N VAL A 4 -10.78 -10.87 12.14
CA VAL A 4 -11.59 -11.10 10.94
C VAL A 4 -10.69 -10.91 9.71
N ASP A 5 -10.67 -11.90 8.83
CA ASP A 5 -10.05 -11.78 7.52
C ASP A 5 -10.86 -10.80 6.67
N ARG A 6 -10.36 -9.58 6.59
CA ARG A 6 -10.97 -8.48 5.85
C ARG A 6 -9.90 -7.48 5.42
N PRO A 7 -9.10 -7.84 4.42
CA PRO A 7 -8.08 -6.95 3.90
C PRO A 7 -8.73 -5.68 3.30
N ASN A 8 -8.06 -4.56 3.48
CA ASN A 8 -8.45 -3.28 2.90
C ASN A 8 -7.22 -2.46 2.46
N GLY A 9 -6.14 -3.15 2.14
CA GLY A 9 -4.89 -2.56 1.69
C GLY A 9 -4.17 -1.75 2.77
N PHE A 10 -3.34 -0.84 2.34
CA PHE A 10 -2.51 0.02 3.17
C PHE A 10 -3.20 1.35 3.39
N ARG A 11 -3.58 1.65 4.63
CA ARG A 11 -4.31 2.86 5.00
C ARG A 11 -3.40 3.84 5.72
N PRO A 12 -3.19 5.06 5.22
CA PRO A 12 -2.37 6.05 5.90
C PRO A 12 -3.02 6.49 7.22
N VAL A 13 -2.30 6.36 8.33
CA VAL A 13 -2.80 6.65 9.68
C VAL A 13 -1.94 7.65 10.44
N GLY A 14 -0.66 7.82 10.06
CA GLY A 14 0.24 8.70 10.75
C GLY A 14 1.46 9.08 9.93
N HIS A 15 2.38 9.78 10.58
CA HIS A 15 3.64 10.21 9.99
C HIS A 15 4.78 10.02 10.99
N MET A 16 5.97 9.61 10.54
CA MET A 16 7.13 9.34 11.39
C MET A 16 7.66 10.55 12.17
N SER A 17 7.35 11.77 11.74
CA SER A 17 7.68 12.98 12.50
C SER A 17 6.73 13.26 13.69
N GLY A 18 5.78 12.37 13.93
CA GLY A 18 4.70 12.54 14.89
C GLY A 18 3.47 13.24 14.30
N GLY A 19 2.31 12.90 14.84
CA GLY A 19 1.03 13.39 14.36
C GLY A 19 0.30 12.43 13.44
N GLY A 20 -0.98 12.73 13.19
CA GLY A 20 -1.83 11.97 12.28
C GLY A 20 -1.51 12.24 10.81
N TYR A 21 -2.10 11.43 9.95
CA TYR A 21 -2.03 11.62 8.52
C TYR A 21 -2.69 12.95 8.10
N THR A 22 -1.98 13.76 7.32
CA THR A 22 -2.40 15.12 6.93
C THR A 22 -2.89 15.22 5.49
N GLY A 23 -3.15 14.11 4.82
CA GLY A 23 -3.70 14.09 3.46
C GLY A 23 -2.71 14.55 2.38
N ARG A 24 -1.42 14.28 2.54
CA ARG A 24 -0.40 14.58 1.50
C ARG A 24 -0.59 13.64 0.33
N VAL A 25 -0.97 14.20 -0.81
CA VAL A 25 -1.22 13.43 -2.03
C VAL A 25 -0.68 14.17 -3.25
N ARG A 26 -0.24 13.41 -4.23
CA ARG A 26 0.08 13.91 -5.58
C ARG A 26 -0.74 13.20 -6.64
N LYS A 27 -0.86 13.87 -7.79
CA LYS A 27 -1.59 13.40 -8.96
C LYS A 27 -0.69 12.53 -9.82
N TYR A 28 -1.22 11.36 -10.21
CA TYR A 28 -0.58 10.38 -11.09
C TYR A 28 -1.60 9.88 -12.11
N TYR A 29 -1.17 9.06 -13.05
CA TYR A 29 -2.03 8.36 -13.98
C TYR A 29 -1.71 6.87 -13.98
N SER A 30 -2.72 6.01 -14.07
CA SER A 30 -2.53 4.57 -14.15
C SER A 30 -2.21 4.12 -15.57
N VAL A 31 -1.33 3.14 -15.71
CA VAL A 31 -1.02 2.49 -16.97
C VAL A 31 -1.88 1.25 -17.13
N ASN A 32 -3.12 1.46 -17.57
CA ASN A 32 -4.03 0.38 -18.01
C ASN A 32 -4.34 -0.70 -16.96
N GLU A 33 -4.26 -0.36 -15.67
CA GLU A 33 -4.63 -1.24 -14.55
C GLU A 33 -5.76 -0.68 -13.69
N ALA A 34 -6.55 -1.61 -13.11
CA ALA A 34 -7.53 -1.25 -12.10
C ALA A 34 -6.85 -1.03 -10.76
N LEU A 35 -7.11 0.14 -10.13
CA LEU A 35 -6.54 0.49 -8.85
C LEU A 35 -7.64 0.67 -7.80
N PHE A 36 -7.33 0.26 -6.58
CA PHE A 36 -8.23 0.25 -5.44
C PHE A 36 -7.65 1.06 -4.28
N LEU A 37 -8.49 1.53 -3.39
CA LEU A 37 -8.04 2.26 -2.20
C LEU A 37 -7.15 1.38 -1.33
N GLY A 38 -5.93 1.83 -1.08
CA GLY A 38 -4.93 1.10 -0.32
C GLY A 38 -4.00 0.21 -1.15
N ASP A 39 -4.11 0.21 -2.48
CA ASP A 39 -3.11 -0.44 -3.34
C ASP A 39 -1.77 0.28 -3.23
N ILE A 40 -0.69 -0.48 -3.08
CA ILE A 40 0.67 0.00 -3.31
C ILE A 40 0.89 0.05 -4.82
N VAL A 41 1.52 1.12 -5.28
CA VAL A 41 1.85 1.33 -6.70
C VAL A 41 3.33 1.65 -6.87
N GLU A 42 3.85 1.36 -8.06
CA GLU A 42 5.20 1.71 -8.50
C GLU A 42 5.17 2.73 -9.64
N VAL A 43 6.29 3.42 -9.86
CA VAL A 43 6.43 4.32 -11.02
C VAL A 43 6.71 3.48 -12.26
N GLU A 44 5.87 3.61 -13.27
CA GLU A 44 6.11 3.00 -14.58
C GLU A 44 7.27 3.72 -15.30
N GLY A 45 8.35 2.96 -15.60
CA GLY A 45 9.61 3.50 -16.07
C GLY A 45 9.61 4.03 -17.51
N THR A 46 8.58 3.77 -18.29
CA THR A 46 8.57 4.07 -19.74
C THR A 46 7.57 5.14 -20.14
N GLY A 47 6.83 5.72 -19.21
CA GLY A 47 5.81 6.51 -19.75
C GLY A 47 5.03 7.49 -18.98
N THR A 48 4.71 8.45 -19.70
CA THR A 48 3.53 9.24 -19.48
C THR A 48 2.34 8.39 -19.97
N ALA A 49 1.42 8.05 -19.09
CA ALA A 49 0.12 7.55 -19.54
C ALA A 49 -0.44 8.52 -20.57
N SER A 50 -1.05 8.00 -21.63
CA SER A 50 -1.63 8.83 -22.69
C SER A 50 -2.62 9.83 -22.07
N GLY A 51 -2.40 11.11 -22.30
CA GLY A 51 -3.22 12.17 -21.71
C GLY A 51 -2.77 12.69 -20.34
N SER A 52 -1.65 12.22 -19.80
CA SER A 52 -1.18 12.59 -18.46
C SER A 52 -0.73 14.05 -18.30
N GLY A 53 -0.52 14.76 -19.38
CA GLY A 53 -0.07 16.17 -19.32
C GLY A 53 1.26 16.38 -18.61
N GLY A 54 2.14 15.36 -18.58
CA GLY A 54 3.45 15.41 -17.93
C GLY A 54 3.47 14.89 -16.47
N TYR A 55 2.39 14.33 -15.98
CA TYR A 55 2.37 13.63 -14.69
C TYR A 55 2.95 12.21 -14.84
N PRO A 56 3.64 11.68 -13.82
CA PRO A 56 4.18 10.33 -13.86
C PRO A 56 3.08 9.28 -13.94
N ALA A 57 3.39 8.19 -14.65
CA ALA A 57 2.54 7.02 -14.72
C ALA A 57 2.88 6.05 -13.60
N VAL A 58 1.88 5.33 -13.11
CA VAL A 58 2.02 4.30 -12.09
C VAL A 58 1.30 3.03 -12.49
N ASP A 59 1.85 1.94 -12.00
CA ASP A 59 1.28 0.61 -12.10
C ASP A 59 1.02 0.03 -10.70
N ARG A 60 0.17 -0.97 -10.60
CA ARG A 60 -0.08 -1.68 -9.35
C ARG A 60 1.12 -2.56 -9.02
N ALA A 61 1.58 -2.56 -7.77
CA ALA A 61 2.63 -3.46 -7.33
C ALA A 61 2.30 -4.94 -7.65
N ASP A 62 3.28 -5.69 -8.17
CA ASP A 62 3.06 -7.02 -8.77
C ASP A 62 3.60 -8.19 -7.92
N ASN A 63 3.93 -7.96 -6.66
CA ASN A 63 4.48 -8.98 -5.76
C ASN A 63 5.87 -9.51 -6.16
N THR A 64 6.68 -8.71 -6.79
CA THR A 64 8.09 -9.06 -6.98
C THR A 64 8.89 -8.77 -5.72
N THR A 65 9.86 -9.63 -5.43
CA THR A 65 10.90 -9.32 -4.43
C THR A 65 11.63 -8.06 -4.88
N ALA A 66 11.90 -7.15 -3.94
CA ALA A 66 12.51 -5.84 -4.21
C ALA A 66 11.58 -4.83 -4.93
N GLN A 67 10.28 -4.93 -4.71
CA GLN A 67 9.30 -3.97 -5.20
C GLN A 67 9.56 -2.56 -4.65
N VAL A 68 9.84 -1.60 -5.55
CA VAL A 68 10.07 -0.20 -5.18
C VAL A 68 8.77 0.59 -5.30
N ALA A 69 8.14 0.87 -4.17
CA ALA A 69 6.88 1.58 -4.14
C ALA A 69 7.03 3.07 -4.49
N ALA A 70 6.11 3.60 -5.28
CA ALA A 70 5.91 5.04 -5.45
C ALA A 70 5.07 5.63 -4.32
N GLY A 71 4.16 4.84 -3.76
CA GLY A 71 3.25 5.24 -2.71
C GLY A 71 2.01 4.36 -2.65
N VAL A 72 0.97 4.88 -2.03
CA VAL A 72 -0.30 4.17 -1.82
C VAL A 72 -1.47 4.97 -2.40
N VAL A 73 -2.39 4.29 -3.10
CA VAL A 73 -3.61 4.89 -3.66
C VAL A 73 -4.55 5.33 -2.55
N VAL A 74 -4.90 6.61 -2.54
CA VAL A 74 -5.83 7.21 -1.58
C VAL A 74 -7.08 7.81 -2.23
N GLY A 75 -7.15 7.81 -3.56
CA GLY A 75 -8.31 8.27 -4.31
C GLY A 75 -8.06 8.35 -5.81
N TRP A 76 -9.06 8.77 -6.54
CA TRP A 76 -9.02 9.00 -7.99
C TRP A 76 -10.02 10.07 -8.40
N GLU A 77 -9.90 10.59 -9.61
CA GLU A 77 -10.91 11.44 -10.22
C GLU A 77 -12.20 10.64 -10.48
N ILE A 78 -13.35 11.28 -10.22
CA ILE A 78 -14.66 10.65 -10.44
C ILE A 78 -14.86 10.48 -11.94
N ASP A 79 -15.26 9.28 -12.35
CA ASP A 79 -15.66 8.96 -13.71
C ASP A 79 -17.04 9.59 -14.01
N PRO A 80 -17.13 10.60 -14.90
CA PRO A 80 -18.39 11.26 -15.20
C PRO A 80 -19.39 10.34 -15.90
N ASP A 81 -18.91 9.29 -16.58
CA ASP A 81 -19.75 8.33 -17.29
C ASP A 81 -20.24 7.20 -16.37
N ASN A 82 -19.65 7.05 -15.18
CA ASN A 82 -20.04 6.04 -14.20
C ASN A 82 -19.80 6.47 -12.76
N LEU A 83 -20.69 7.28 -12.23
CA LEU A 83 -20.62 7.82 -10.86
C LEU A 83 -20.76 6.75 -9.76
N ALA A 84 -21.23 5.56 -10.09
CA ALA A 84 -21.34 4.44 -9.13
C ALA A 84 -20.04 3.62 -8.99
N ARG A 85 -19.02 3.91 -9.81
CA ARG A 85 -17.76 3.17 -9.77
C ARG A 85 -16.96 3.52 -8.52
N VAL A 86 -16.61 2.49 -7.75
CA VAL A 86 -15.90 2.59 -6.47
C VAL A 86 -14.42 2.20 -6.57
N HIS A 87 -13.84 2.17 -7.78
CA HIS A 87 -12.43 1.89 -8.04
C HIS A 87 -11.99 2.60 -9.33
N HIS A 88 -10.69 2.80 -9.51
CA HIS A 88 -10.14 3.29 -10.78
C HIS A 88 -10.15 2.14 -11.81
N ALA A 89 -10.79 2.33 -12.95
CA ALA A 89 -10.84 1.29 -13.98
C ALA A 89 -9.54 1.22 -14.78
N ALA A 90 -9.15 0.02 -15.20
CA ALA A 90 -7.95 -0.22 -15.99
C ALA A 90 -7.83 0.65 -17.26
N SER A 91 -8.94 0.88 -17.95
CA SER A 91 -8.96 1.67 -19.20
C SER A 91 -9.25 3.16 -18.98
N ALA A 92 -9.32 3.62 -17.74
CA ALA A 92 -9.65 5.02 -17.46
C ALA A 92 -8.41 5.92 -17.66
N THR A 93 -8.60 7.04 -18.35
CA THR A 93 -7.59 8.11 -18.49
C THR A 93 -7.68 9.14 -17.37
N LEU A 94 -8.34 8.76 -16.26
CA LEU A 94 -8.58 9.61 -15.10
C LEU A 94 -7.35 9.61 -14.17
N ALA A 95 -7.17 10.69 -13.46
CA ALA A 95 -6.08 10.79 -12.50
C ALA A 95 -6.31 9.92 -11.27
N VAL A 96 -5.21 9.45 -10.72
CA VAL A 96 -5.13 8.75 -9.44
C VAL A 96 -4.40 9.63 -8.43
N TYR A 97 -4.88 9.68 -7.21
CA TYR A 97 -4.27 10.40 -6.10
C TYR A 97 -3.50 9.42 -5.21
N ILE A 98 -2.20 9.66 -5.07
CA ILE A 98 -1.29 8.76 -4.35
C ILE A 98 -0.66 9.51 -3.19
N ASN A 99 -0.66 8.88 -2.02
CA ASN A 99 0.22 9.28 -0.94
C ASN A 99 1.61 8.74 -1.24
N ASP A 100 2.50 9.62 -1.67
CA ASP A 100 3.88 9.32 -2.04
C ASP A 100 4.90 9.87 -1.02
N ASP A 101 4.46 10.17 0.19
CA ASP A 101 5.34 10.57 1.29
C ASP A 101 5.98 9.32 1.92
N PRO A 102 7.32 9.14 1.79
CA PRO A 102 8.01 7.97 2.29
C PRO A 102 8.03 7.84 3.81
N MET A 103 7.61 8.88 4.53
CA MET A 103 7.57 8.88 6.00
C MET A 103 6.17 8.62 6.54
N THR A 104 5.22 8.27 5.68
CA THR A 104 3.86 7.92 6.10
C THR A 104 3.83 6.56 6.79
N ILE A 105 3.09 6.50 7.88
CA ILE A 105 2.76 5.25 8.59
C ILE A 105 1.42 4.76 8.06
N TYR A 106 1.37 3.48 7.70
CA TYR A 106 0.17 2.81 7.22
C TYR A 106 -0.29 1.75 8.21
N GLU A 107 -1.60 1.55 8.29
CA GLU A 107 -2.22 0.36 8.88
C GLU A 107 -2.50 -0.64 7.75
N ALA A 108 -2.06 -1.89 7.91
CA ALA A 108 -2.35 -2.98 6.99
C ALA A 108 -2.57 -4.29 7.75
N GLN A 109 -3.36 -5.20 7.17
CA GLN A 109 -3.59 -6.54 7.68
C GLN A 109 -2.48 -7.48 7.19
N SER A 110 -2.14 -8.51 7.99
CA SER A 110 -1.31 -9.63 7.53
C SER A 110 -2.18 -10.80 7.06
N ASP A 111 -1.74 -11.56 6.07
CA ASP A 111 -2.44 -12.76 5.55
C ASP A 111 -2.38 -13.96 6.49
N GLY A 112 -1.59 -13.87 7.55
CA GLY A 112 -1.40 -14.92 8.54
C GLY A 112 -0.92 -14.34 9.87
N THR A 113 -0.36 -15.20 10.73
CA THR A 113 0.15 -14.79 12.05
C THR A 113 1.59 -14.31 11.93
N ILE A 114 1.83 -13.06 12.31
CA ILE A 114 3.16 -12.50 12.53
C ILE A 114 3.39 -12.44 14.03
N ALA A 115 4.51 -12.98 14.51
CA ALA A 115 4.88 -12.87 15.92
C ALA A 115 5.26 -11.42 16.27
N VAL A 116 5.11 -11.02 17.54
CA VAL A 116 5.52 -9.68 18.03
C VAL A 116 7.01 -9.39 17.75
N THR A 117 7.83 -10.44 17.71
CA THR A 117 9.24 -10.34 17.30
C THR A 117 9.46 -9.93 15.85
N GLY A 118 8.40 -9.88 15.03
CA GLY A 118 8.43 -9.31 13.68
C GLY A 118 8.49 -7.78 13.63
N ILE A 119 8.27 -7.10 14.77
CA ILE A 119 8.44 -5.64 14.84
C ILE A 119 9.92 -5.30 14.63
N GLY A 120 10.17 -4.36 13.72
CA GLY A 120 11.51 -3.98 13.26
C GLY A 120 11.97 -4.76 12.02
N LEU A 121 11.39 -5.91 11.72
CA LEU A 121 11.68 -6.68 10.50
C LEU A 121 10.97 -6.09 9.28
N ASN A 122 11.44 -6.49 8.11
CA ASN A 122 10.83 -6.17 6.83
C ASN A 122 9.99 -7.35 6.34
N ALA A 123 8.99 -7.10 5.51
CA ALA A 123 8.11 -8.12 4.96
C ALA A 123 7.74 -7.83 3.50
N ASP A 124 7.43 -8.89 2.76
CA ASP A 124 6.89 -8.82 1.42
C ASP A 124 5.39 -8.49 1.43
N LEU A 125 4.83 -8.30 0.24
CA LEU A 125 3.41 -8.06 0.03
C LEU A 125 2.71 -9.34 -0.42
N VAL A 126 1.45 -9.47 -0.06
CA VAL A 126 0.50 -10.36 -0.73
C VAL A 126 -0.39 -9.50 -1.62
N ILE A 127 -0.39 -9.78 -2.92
CA ILE A 127 -1.19 -9.04 -3.89
C ILE A 127 -2.56 -9.72 -4.04
N GLY A 128 -3.47 -9.37 -3.15
CA GLY A 128 -4.86 -9.80 -3.24
C GLY A 128 -5.64 -9.00 -4.28
N ALA A 129 -6.70 -9.59 -4.82
CA ALA A 129 -7.60 -8.89 -5.72
C ALA A 129 -8.36 -7.78 -4.98
N GLY A 130 -8.46 -6.59 -5.58
CA GLY A 130 -9.28 -5.53 -5.04
C GLY A 130 -10.78 -5.81 -5.24
N SER A 131 -11.60 -5.22 -4.38
CA SER A 131 -13.06 -5.39 -4.42
C SER A 131 -13.72 -4.33 -5.30
N THR A 132 -14.31 -4.74 -6.40
CA THR A 132 -15.11 -3.86 -7.26
C THR A 132 -16.43 -3.40 -6.62
N THR A 133 -16.81 -4.01 -5.51
CA THR A 133 -18.03 -3.66 -4.75
C THR A 133 -17.74 -2.60 -3.68
N THR A 134 -16.61 -2.71 -3.00
CA THR A 134 -16.24 -1.79 -1.90
C THR A 134 -15.19 -0.76 -2.28
N GLY A 135 -14.47 -0.98 -3.38
CA GLY A 135 -13.33 -0.15 -3.80
C GLY A 135 -12.05 -0.36 -2.97
N ALA A 136 -12.08 -1.30 -2.02
CA ALA A 136 -10.92 -1.57 -1.17
C ALA A 136 -9.93 -2.52 -1.84
N SER A 137 -8.65 -2.28 -1.60
CA SER A 137 -7.56 -3.18 -1.98
C SER A 137 -7.61 -4.50 -1.22
N GLY A 138 -7.18 -5.57 -1.86
CA GLY A 138 -6.95 -6.86 -1.22
C GLY A 138 -5.48 -7.09 -0.85
N MET A 139 -4.62 -6.06 -0.91
CA MET A 139 -3.21 -6.22 -0.53
C MET A 139 -3.04 -6.39 0.97
N GLU A 140 -2.09 -7.24 1.36
CA GLU A 140 -1.77 -7.57 2.76
C GLU A 140 -0.25 -7.67 2.96
N ILE A 141 0.16 -7.79 4.21
CA ILE A 141 1.54 -8.09 4.60
C ILE A 141 1.71 -9.60 4.60
N ALA A 142 2.74 -10.10 3.90
CA ALA A 142 3.05 -11.53 3.88
C ALA A 142 3.58 -12.02 5.23
N ALA A 143 2.80 -12.82 5.95
CA ALA A 143 3.15 -13.32 7.28
C ALA A 143 4.31 -14.33 7.26
N THR A 144 4.61 -14.92 6.11
CA THR A 144 5.69 -15.89 5.93
C THR A 144 7.05 -15.28 5.67
N SER A 145 7.14 -13.96 5.46
CA SER A 145 8.36 -13.27 5.00
C SER A 145 9.04 -12.32 5.99
N PRO A 146 8.59 -12.10 7.25
CA PRO A 146 9.31 -11.15 8.12
C PRO A 146 10.77 -11.55 8.29
N ALA A 147 11.68 -10.70 7.83
CA ALA A 147 13.12 -10.94 7.80
C ALA A 147 13.91 -9.63 7.91
N ALA A 148 15.21 -9.75 8.23
CA ALA A 148 16.11 -8.61 8.23
C ALA A 148 16.57 -8.16 6.82
N ALA A 149 16.08 -8.81 5.75
CA ALA A 149 16.47 -8.49 4.38
C ALA A 149 16.10 -7.04 4.01
N ALA A 150 17.04 -6.31 3.41
CA ALA A 150 16.81 -4.91 3.03
C ALA A 150 15.85 -4.78 1.84
N ALA A 151 15.97 -5.68 0.86
CA ALA A 151 15.23 -5.63 -0.39
C ALA A 151 13.80 -6.22 -0.26
N THR A 152 13.01 -5.69 0.68
CA THR A 152 11.60 -6.02 0.88
C THR A 152 10.77 -4.75 0.99
N PRO A 153 9.55 -4.72 0.43
CA PRO A 153 8.80 -3.51 0.20
C PRO A 153 8.33 -2.78 1.46
N VAL A 154 8.03 -3.48 2.56
CA VAL A 154 7.51 -2.84 3.77
C VAL A 154 8.33 -3.18 5.02
N LYS A 155 8.33 -2.26 5.99
CA LYS A 155 8.92 -2.43 7.32
C LYS A 155 7.80 -2.40 8.37
N ILE A 156 7.79 -3.41 9.24
CA ILE A 156 6.84 -3.50 10.36
C ILE A 156 7.37 -2.63 11.51
N ILE A 157 6.61 -1.61 11.93
CA ILE A 157 7.04 -0.65 12.96
C ILE A 157 6.27 -0.80 14.28
N GLY A 158 5.14 -1.48 14.26
CA GLY A 158 4.34 -1.70 15.47
C GLY A 158 3.09 -2.50 15.22
N LEU A 159 2.40 -2.82 16.29
CA LEU A 159 1.07 -3.41 16.29
C LEU A 159 0.02 -2.30 16.42
N VAL A 160 -1.12 -2.45 15.76
CA VAL A 160 -2.27 -1.56 16.00
C VAL A 160 -2.90 -1.94 17.33
N GLU A 161 -2.82 -1.05 18.32
CA GLU A 161 -3.35 -1.27 19.66
C GLU A 161 -4.88 -1.08 19.69
N ARG A 162 -5.60 -2.19 19.52
CA ARG A 162 -7.07 -2.26 19.65
C ARG A 162 -7.48 -3.56 20.31
N GLU A 163 -8.58 -3.55 21.04
CA GLU A 163 -9.10 -4.73 21.74
C GLU A 163 -9.50 -5.88 20.79
N ASP A 164 -9.85 -5.55 19.55
CA ASP A 164 -10.24 -6.51 18.50
C ASP A 164 -9.05 -6.97 17.64
N ASN A 165 -7.81 -6.58 17.97
CA ASN A 165 -6.60 -6.95 17.24
C ASN A 165 -5.73 -7.91 18.05
N ASP A 166 -5.96 -9.20 17.85
CA ASP A 166 -5.23 -10.28 18.55
C ASP A 166 -3.98 -10.67 17.75
N VAL A 167 -2.81 -10.29 18.26
CA VAL A 167 -1.51 -10.59 17.62
C VAL A 167 -1.18 -12.10 17.57
N SER A 168 -1.80 -12.90 18.44
CA SER A 168 -1.59 -14.36 18.46
C SER A 168 -2.38 -15.10 17.38
N SER A 169 -3.28 -14.41 16.71
CA SER A 169 -4.13 -14.93 15.64
C SER A 169 -3.69 -14.43 14.26
N ALA A 170 -4.09 -15.14 13.20
CA ALA A 170 -3.93 -14.65 11.83
C ALA A 170 -4.70 -13.34 11.61
N ASN A 171 -4.39 -12.65 10.55
CA ASN A 171 -5.08 -11.44 10.10
C ASN A 171 -5.00 -10.25 11.09
N ALA A 172 -3.94 -10.21 11.90
CA ALA A 172 -3.69 -9.06 12.76
C ALA A 172 -3.34 -7.81 11.95
N ARG A 173 -3.64 -6.63 12.50
CA ARG A 173 -3.33 -5.35 11.88
C ARG A 173 -2.06 -4.75 12.46
N TRP A 174 -1.21 -4.30 11.57
CA TRP A 174 0.12 -3.81 11.86
C TRP A 174 0.29 -2.37 11.39
N LEU A 175 1.12 -1.62 12.11
CA LEU A 175 1.66 -0.35 11.64
C LEU A 175 2.92 -0.62 10.84
N VAL A 176 2.94 -0.15 9.61
CA VAL A 176 4.05 -0.35 8.68
C VAL A 176 4.43 0.95 7.96
N MET A 177 5.62 0.99 7.38
CA MET A 177 6.04 2.01 6.43
C MET A 177 6.62 1.36 5.18
N LEU A 178 6.64 2.08 4.06
CA LEU A 178 7.29 1.64 2.85
C LEU A 178 8.82 1.66 3.08
N ASN A 179 9.45 0.48 2.96
CA ASN A 179 10.89 0.31 3.16
C ASN A 179 11.66 0.66 1.89
N MET A 180 11.16 0.22 0.73
CA MET A 180 11.69 0.57 -0.59
C MET A 180 10.77 1.61 -1.22
N HIS A 181 11.33 2.78 -1.56
CA HIS A 181 10.52 3.91 -2.03
C HIS A 181 11.24 4.70 -3.11
N SER A 182 10.58 4.93 -4.26
CA SER A 182 11.15 5.57 -5.46
C SER A 182 11.73 6.98 -5.20
N TYR A 183 11.19 7.70 -4.21
CA TYR A 183 11.63 9.08 -3.91
C TYR A 183 12.52 9.20 -2.68
N LYS A 184 12.89 8.09 -2.03
CA LYS A 184 13.73 8.11 -0.83
C LYS A 184 14.86 7.10 -0.88
N ASN A 185 14.51 5.82 -0.99
CA ASN A 185 15.44 4.71 -0.91
C ASN A 185 14.91 3.51 -1.68
N ASP A 186 15.45 3.28 -2.85
CA ASP A 186 15.07 2.18 -3.73
C ASP A 186 15.69 0.83 -3.31
N SER A 187 16.71 0.85 -2.46
CA SER A 187 17.41 -0.34 -1.97
C SER A 187 16.90 -0.85 -0.62
N GLY A 188 16.01 -0.11 0.04
CA GLY A 188 15.50 -0.45 1.37
C GLY A 188 16.54 -0.30 2.49
N THR A 189 16.11 -0.60 3.72
CA THR A 189 16.96 -0.68 4.92
C THR A 189 16.74 -2.01 5.61
N THR A 190 17.80 -2.60 6.16
CA THR A 190 17.70 -3.86 6.93
C THR A 190 16.72 -3.75 8.09
N GLY A 191 16.02 -4.85 8.34
CA GLY A 191 15.29 -5.08 9.60
C GLY A 191 16.25 -5.32 10.77
N VAL A 192 15.78 -5.17 11.98
CA VAL A 192 16.53 -5.38 13.24
C VAL A 192 15.90 -6.46 14.08
#